data_8730afaacdbdfd3a37440030ab811f49
#
_entry.id   8730afaacdbdfd3a37440030ab811f49
#
_cell.length_a   1.000
_cell.length_b   1.000
_cell.length_c   1.000
_cell.angle_alpha   90.00
_cell.angle_beta   90.00
_cell.angle_gamma   90.00
#
_symmetry.space_group_name_H-M   'P 1'
#
loop_
_entity.id
_entity.type
_entity.pdbx_description
1 polymer ?
#
loop_
_entity_poly.entity_id
_entity_poly.type
_entity_poly.pdbx_seq_one_letter_code
_entity_poly.pdbx_strand_id
1 'polypeptide(L)'
;VLICQLQDLIDHLSNDNFASSFVFNDELSSLTDLKLLTKKPMFVIANVNDKTDDKEIEEFENNIGKDIHIVKIDVRSEQDISDLEPDDQVVFLKDMGLKESALTRIIRKGYELLGLKTFFTSGPKETRAWAAKKDFNARECSGIIHTDIQKGFIRAETVSFTDYIENN
;
A
#
# COMPACT_ATOMS: atom_id res chain seq x y z
N VAL A 1 18.45 27.91 -13.17
CA VAL A 1 18.35 26.71 -12.30
C VAL A 1 17.11 25.88 -12.68
N LEU A 2 15.87 26.43 -12.60
CA LEU A 2 14.63 25.67 -12.88
C LEU A 2 14.60 25.08 -14.30
N ILE A 3 14.95 25.86 -15.33
CA ILE A 3 14.93 25.43 -16.74
C ILE A 3 15.93 24.30 -16.98
N CYS A 4 17.14 24.38 -16.41
CA CYS A 4 18.13 23.31 -16.55
C CYS A 4 17.62 22.00 -15.95
N GLN A 5 17.04 22.03 -14.76
CA GLN A 5 16.51 20.81 -14.10
C GLN A 5 15.28 20.24 -14.81
N LEU A 6 14.44 21.09 -15.42
CA LEU A 6 13.37 20.59 -16.29
C LEU A 6 13.93 19.90 -17.52
N GLN A 7 15.01 20.42 -18.10
CA GLN A 7 15.69 19.77 -19.23
C GLN A 7 16.29 18.43 -18.79
N ASP A 8 17.00 18.42 -17.66
CA ASP A 8 17.59 17.20 -17.10
C ASP A 8 16.50 16.14 -16.80
N LEU A 9 15.33 16.56 -16.30
CA LEU A 9 14.19 15.67 -16.08
C LEU A 9 13.63 15.13 -17.40
N ILE A 10 13.50 15.98 -18.44
CA ILE A 10 13.03 15.56 -19.75
C ILE A 10 14.02 14.53 -20.34
N ASP A 11 15.31 14.78 -20.25
CA ASP A 11 16.34 13.88 -20.74
C ASP A 11 16.33 12.54 -19.97
N HIS A 12 16.14 12.60 -18.64
CA HIS A 12 15.99 11.42 -17.78
C HIS A 12 14.79 10.54 -18.20
N LEU A 13 13.63 11.16 -18.41
CA LEU A 13 12.41 10.46 -18.83
C LEU A 13 12.50 9.95 -20.28
N SER A 14 13.20 10.68 -21.16
CA SER A 14 13.41 10.28 -22.56
C SER A 14 14.34 9.08 -22.72
N ASN A 15 15.13 8.76 -21.68
CA ASN A 15 15.96 7.58 -21.59
C ASN A 15 15.27 6.41 -20.86
N ASP A 16 13.92 6.37 -20.88
CA ASP A 16 13.07 5.33 -20.28
C ASP A 16 13.25 5.15 -18.76
N ASN A 17 13.76 6.17 -18.07
CA ASN A 17 13.86 6.15 -16.61
C ASN A 17 12.57 6.65 -15.94
N PHE A 18 12.25 6.09 -14.79
CA PHE A 18 11.11 6.56 -13.99
C PHE A 18 11.41 7.89 -13.30
N ALA A 19 10.42 8.76 -13.19
CA ALA A 19 10.54 10.02 -12.46
C ALA A 19 10.86 9.82 -10.95
N SER A 20 10.57 8.65 -10.39
CA SER A 20 10.91 8.28 -9.01
C SER A 20 12.41 8.16 -8.76
N SER A 21 13.20 7.83 -9.80
CA SER A 21 14.66 7.74 -9.72
C SER A 21 15.37 9.08 -9.98
N PHE A 22 14.63 10.14 -10.35
CA PHE A 22 15.18 11.47 -10.55
C PHE A 22 15.33 12.21 -9.23
N VAL A 23 16.53 12.74 -8.94
CA VAL A 23 16.81 13.51 -7.73
C VAL A 23 16.48 14.97 -7.97
N PHE A 24 15.43 15.46 -7.31
CA PHE A 24 15.07 16.88 -7.31
C PHE A 24 15.86 17.63 -6.25
N ASN A 25 16.42 18.79 -6.59
CA ASN A 25 17.05 19.67 -5.60
C ASN A 25 15.97 20.37 -4.76
N ASP A 26 16.25 20.60 -3.48
CA ASP A 26 15.30 21.16 -2.47
C ASP A 26 14.66 22.50 -2.86
N GLU A 27 15.30 23.28 -3.72
CA GLU A 27 14.76 24.58 -4.19
C GLU A 27 13.56 24.45 -5.14
N LEU A 28 13.19 23.22 -5.54
CA LEU A 28 12.20 22.93 -6.57
C LEU A 28 10.96 22.22 -6.06
N SER A 29 10.49 22.60 -4.87
CA SER A 29 9.18 22.14 -4.37
C SER A 29 8.04 22.37 -5.39
N SER A 30 8.16 23.36 -6.27
CA SER A 30 7.20 23.62 -7.35
C SER A 30 7.12 22.51 -8.41
N LEU A 31 8.15 21.70 -8.60
CA LEU A 31 8.09 20.52 -9.50
C LEU A 31 7.38 19.31 -8.86
N THR A 32 7.16 19.33 -7.55
CA THR A 32 6.31 18.32 -6.90
C THR A 32 4.86 18.40 -7.35
N ASP A 33 4.43 19.56 -7.84
CA ASP A 33 3.09 19.79 -8.40
C ASP A 33 2.91 19.16 -9.79
N LEU A 34 4.01 18.80 -10.46
CA LEU A 34 4.00 18.05 -11.71
C LEU A 34 3.53 16.61 -11.48
N LYS A 35 2.40 16.29 -11.09
CA LYS A 35 1.84 14.96 -10.79
C LYS A 35 2.29 13.85 -11.75
N LEU A 36 3.61 13.67 -11.89
CA LEU A 36 4.22 12.70 -12.79
C LEU A 36 3.79 11.29 -12.39
N LEU A 37 3.28 10.52 -13.34
CA LEU A 37 2.74 9.18 -13.07
C LEU A 37 3.81 8.24 -12.51
N THR A 38 5.01 8.25 -13.10
CA THR A 38 6.12 7.38 -12.70
C THR A 38 6.85 7.86 -11.43
N LYS A 39 6.45 8.99 -10.84
CA LYS A 39 6.88 9.43 -9.50
C LYS A 39 6.03 8.81 -8.38
N LYS A 40 4.85 8.33 -8.71
CA LYS A 40 3.97 7.70 -7.71
C LYS A 40 4.59 6.38 -7.23
N PRO A 41 4.49 6.08 -5.93
CA PRO A 41 4.87 4.78 -5.41
C PRO A 41 4.09 3.69 -6.15
N MET A 42 4.79 2.64 -6.59
CA MET A 42 4.18 1.53 -7.31
C MET A 42 4.73 0.18 -6.80
N PHE A 43 3.94 -0.85 -6.99
CA PHE A 43 4.39 -2.24 -6.94
C PHE A 43 3.76 -3.01 -8.11
N VAL A 44 4.34 -4.12 -8.46
CA VAL A 44 3.88 -4.95 -9.56
C VAL A 44 3.20 -6.20 -9.02
N ILE A 45 2.08 -6.57 -9.61
CA ILE A 45 1.43 -7.85 -9.38
C ILE A 45 1.78 -8.75 -10.55
N ALA A 46 2.60 -9.78 -10.30
CA ALA A 46 2.91 -10.79 -11.28
C ALA A 46 1.88 -11.93 -11.19
N ASN A 47 1.04 -12.04 -12.22
CA ASN A 47 0.12 -13.17 -12.31
C ASN A 47 0.89 -14.39 -12.83
N VAL A 48 1.15 -15.34 -11.95
CA VAL A 48 1.90 -16.56 -12.19
C VAL A 48 0.99 -17.79 -12.08
N ASN A 49 1.42 -18.89 -12.62
CA ASN A 49 0.75 -20.19 -12.49
C ASN A 49 1.80 -21.31 -12.40
N ASP A 50 1.36 -22.53 -12.23
CA ASP A 50 2.22 -23.73 -12.09
C ASP A 50 3.19 -23.96 -13.26
N LYS A 51 2.97 -23.28 -14.40
CA LYS A 51 3.82 -23.39 -15.60
C LYS A 51 4.81 -22.25 -15.75
N THR A 52 4.73 -21.25 -14.89
CA THR A 52 5.63 -20.10 -14.94
C THR A 52 7.00 -20.52 -14.42
N ASP A 53 8.03 -20.38 -15.26
CA ASP A 53 9.41 -20.70 -14.87
C ASP A 53 9.94 -19.66 -13.89
N ASP A 54 10.54 -20.13 -12.79
CA ASP A 54 11.18 -19.24 -11.80
C ASP A 54 12.26 -18.33 -12.44
N LYS A 55 12.92 -18.80 -13.50
CA LYS A 55 13.90 -18.00 -14.24
C LYS A 55 13.29 -16.82 -14.99
N GLU A 56 12.10 -16.99 -15.56
CA GLU A 56 11.36 -15.91 -16.21
C GLU A 56 11.00 -14.83 -15.19
N ILE A 57 10.63 -15.24 -13.98
CA ILE A 57 10.30 -14.34 -12.88
C ILE A 57 11.55 -13.59 -12.42
N GLU A 58 12.68 -14.29 -12.24
CA GLU A 58 13.96 -13.67 -11.85
C GLU A 58 14.45 -12.67 -12.92
N GLU A 59 14.33 -13.02 -14.18
CA GLU A 59 14.69 -12.12 -15.29
C GLU A 59 13.81 -10.86 -15.28
N PHE A 60 12.51 -11.03 -15.08
CA PHE A 60 11.57 -9.93 -14.97
C PHE A 60 11.88 -9.04 -13.74
N GLU A 61 12.17 -9.63 -12.57
CA GLU A 61 12.57 -8.91 -11.36
C GLU A 61 13.85 -8.08 -11.59
N ASN A 62 14.83 -8.63 -12.31
CA ASN A 62 16.06 -7.93 -12.63
C ASN A 62 15.83 -6.77 -13.61
N ASN A 63 14.89 -6.90 -14.54
CA ASN A 63 14.60 -5.89 -15.55
C ASN A 63 13.75 -4.72 -15.03
N ILE A 64 12.86 -4.95 -14.07
CA ILE A 64 11.99 -3.91 -13.51
C ILE A 64 12.75 -2.93 -12.59
N GLY A 65 13.86 -3.37 -12.02
CA GLY A 65 14.63 -2.59 -11.05
C GLY A 65 14.38 -3.00 -9.60
N LYS A 66 15.43 -2.94 -8.80
CA LYS A 66 15.47 -3.48 -7.44
C LYS A 66 14.56 -2.74 -6.44
N ASP A 67 14.11 -1.55 -6.79
CA ASP A 67 13.29 -0.70 -5.90
C ASP A 67 11.78 -0.96 -6.04
N ILE A 68 11.38 -1.77 -7.03
CA ILE A 68 9.97 -2.09 -7.28
C ILE A 68 9.65 -3.45 -6.67
N HIS A 69 8.73 -3.45 -5.71
CA HIS A 69 8.25 -4.68 -5.10
C HIS A 69 7.34 -5.46 -6.04
N ILE A 70 7.56 -6.76 -6.14
CA ILE A 70 6.74 -7.68 -6.92
C ILE A 70 5.96 -8.59 -5.98
N VAL A 71 4.64 -8.65 -6.17
CA VAL A 71 3.74 -9.58 -5.48
C VAL A 71 3.32 -10.66 -6.47
N LYS A 72 3.79 -11.87 -6.28
CA LYS A 72 3.41 -13.03 -7.10
C LYS A 72 2.06 -13.56 -6.64
N ILE A 73 1.14 -13.75 -7.56
CA ILE A 73 -0.18 -14.32 -7.30
C ILE A 73 -0.57 -15.27 -8.42
N ASP A 74 -1.30 -16.32 -8.08
CA ASP A 74 -2.11 -17.08 -9.03
C ASP A 74 -3.56 -16.66 -8.88
N VAL A 75 -4.01 -15.82 -9.82
CA VAL A 75 -5.37 -15.26 -9.79
C VAL A 75 -6.44 -16.34 -9.85
N ARG A 76 -6.18 -17.47 -10.54
CA ARG A 76 -7.13 -18.56 -10.66
C ARG A 76 -7.31 -19.27 -9.31
N SER A 77 -6.21 -19.62 -8.67
CA SER A 77 -6.25 -20.23 -7.33
C SER A 77 -6.88 -19.29 -6.30
N GLU A 78 -6.63 -17.98 -6.40
CA GLU A 78 -7.26 -16.99 -5.51
C GLU A 78 -8.77 -16.89 -5.72
N GLN A 79 -9.24 -17.03 -6.96
CA GLN A 79 -10.67 -17.05 -7.23
C GLN A 79 -11.30 -18.30 -6.63
N ASP A 80 -10.69 -19.48 -6.85
CA ASP A 80 -11.16 -20.74 -6.29
C ASP A 80 -11.25 -20.68 -4.75
N ILE A 81 -10.27 -20.02 -4.09
CA ILE A 81 -10.28 -19.78 -2.64
C ILE A 81 -11.43 -18.84 -2.24
N SER A 82 -11.65 -17.78 -3.00
CA SER A 82 -12.69 -16.79 -2.66
C SER A 82 -14.11 -17.33 -2.75
N ASP A 83 -14.31 -18.38 -3.54
CA ASP A 83 -15.60 -19.06 -3.72
C ASP A 83 -15.91 -20.07 -2.60
N LEU A 84 -14.93 -20.36 -1.71
CA LEU A 84 -15.11 -21.25 -0.56
C LEU A 84 -15.75 -20.49 0.63
N GLU A 85 -16.42 -21.26 1.50
CA GLU A 85 -16.85 -20.75 2.81
C GLU A 85 -15.63 -20.35 3.67
N PRO A 86 -15.75 -19.37 4.58
CA PRO A 86 -14.62 -18.82 5.34
C PRO A 86 -13.78 -19.86 6.09
N ASP A 87 -14.41 -20.88 6.65
CA ASP A 87 -13.71 -21.94 7.39
C ASP A 87 -12.89 -22.84 6.45
N ASP A 88 -13.42 -23.13 5.26
CA ASP A 88 -12.76 -23.91 4.23
C ASP A 88 -11.59 -23.15 3.59
N GLN A 89 -11.71 -21.81 3.45
CA GLN A 89 -10.61 -20.95 2.99
C GLN A 89 -9.36 -21.11 3.88
N VAL A 90 -9.56 -21.14 5.21
CA VAL A 90 -8.45 -21.28 6.17
C VAL A 90 -7.76 -22.63 6.01
N VAL A 91 -8.53 -23.70 5.84
CA VAL A 91 -7.99 -25.03 5.64
C VAL A 91 -7.22 -25.12 4.32
N PHE A 92 -7.79 -24.59 3.25
CA PHE A 92 -7.19 -24.61 1.91
C PHE A 92 -5.88 -23.83 1.85
N LEU A 93 -5.85 -22.62 2.42
CA LEU A 93 -4.62 -21.82 2.52
C LEU A 93 -3.53 -22.55 3.29
N LYS A 94 -3.89 -23.21 4.38
CA LYS A 94 -2.96 -24.00 5.19
C LYS A 94 -2.39 -25.19 4.42
N ASP A 95 -3.21 -25.90 3.65
CA ASP A 95 -2.78 -27.04 2.83
C ASP A 95 -1.83 -26.58 1.71
N MET A 96 -2.02 -25.37 1.17
CA MET A 96 -1.11 -24.75 0.22
C MET A 96 0.17 -24.16 0.88
N GLY A 97 0.31 -24.24 2.20
CA GLY A 97 1.42 -23.64 2.95
C GLY A 97 1.39 -22.10 2.98
N LEU A 98 0.25 -21.51 2.66
CA LEU A 98 0.04 -20.06 2.66
C LEU A 98 -0.50 -19.60 4.03
N LYS A 99 -0.01 -18.45 4.50
CA LYS A 99 -0.50 -17.84 5.75
C LYS A 99 -1.74 -16.98 5.55
N GLU A 100 -1.93 -16.47 4.36
CA GLU A 100 -2.99 -15.53 3.99
C GLU A 100 -3.21 -15.53 2.48
N SER A 101 -4.37 -15.07 2.03
CA SER A 101 -4.71 -14.94 0.62
C SER A 101 -3.81 -13.90 -0.08
N ALA A 102 -3.66 -14.02 -1.40
CA ALA A 102 -2.92 -13.03 -2.18
C ALA A 102 -3.58 -11.65 -2.12
N LEU A 103 -4.92 -11.59 -2.07
CA LEU A 103 -5.64 -10.33 -1.89
C LEU A 103 -5.23 -9.62 -0.60
N THR A 104 -5.13 -10.35 0.51
CA THR A 104 -4.66 -9.78 1.79
C THR A 104 -3.22 -9.24 1.68
N ARG A 105 -2.34 -9.98 1.01
CA ARG A 105 -0.95 -9.55 0.76
C ARG A 105 -0.90 -8.27 -0.09
N ILE A 106 -1.72 -8.19 -1.15
CA ILE A 106 -1.82 -7.00 -2.02
C ILE A 106 -2.30 -5.78 -1.21
N ILE A 107 -3.37 -5.92 -0.43
CA ILE A 107 -3.91 -4.84 0.41
C ILE A 107 -2.85 -4.37 1.40
N ARG A 108 -2.20 -5.30 2.10
CA ARG A 108 -1.12 -4.97 3.05
C ARG A 108 0.01 -4.22 2.37
N LYS A 109 0.44 -4.68 1.20
CA LYS A 109 1.50 -4.02 0.44
C LYS A 109 1.11 -2.62 -0.03
N GLY A 110 -0.14 -2.42 -0.46
CA GLY A 110 -0.67 -1.11 -0.79
C GLY A 110 -0.65 -0.16 0.41
N TYR A 111 -1.07 -0.63 1.58
CA TYR A 111 -1.02 0.15 2.83
C TYR A 111 0.43 0.52 3.23
N GLU A 112 1.36 -0.42 3.12
CA GLU A 112 2.79 -0.18 3.38
C GLU A 112 3.34 0.90 2.44
N LEU A 113 3.10 0.75 1.15
CA LEU A 113 3.60 1.64 0.11
C LEU A 113 3.06 3.07 0.25
N LEU A 114 1.79 3.19 0.63
CA LEU A 114 1.13 4.49 0.86
C LEU A 114 1.41 5.05 2.25
N GLY A 115 2.15 4.33 3.10
CA GLY A 115 2.42 4.74 4.47
C GLY A 115 1.15 4.87 5.31
N LEU A 116 0.18 3.96 5.12
CA LEU A 116 -1.10 3.98 5.82
C LEU A 116 -1.10 3.05 7.03
N LYS A 117 -1.92 3.41 8.01
CA LYS A 117 -2.34 2.58 9.15
C LYS A 117 -3.86 2.61 9.28
N THR A 118 -4.43 1.56 9.87
CA THR A 118 -5.84 1.52 10.22
C THR A 118 -6.02 1.84 11.70
N PHE A 119 -7.04 2.64 12.01
CA PHE A 119 -7.57 2.77 13.35
C PHE A 119 -9.09 2.58 13.32
N PHE A 120 -9.66 2.23 14.47
CA PHE A 120 -11.09 1.98 14.61
C PHE A 120 -11.71 3.03 15.52
N THR A 121 -12.97 3.35 15.24
CA THR A 121 -13.86 3.99 16.20
C THR A 121 -14.96 3.02 16.56
N SER A 122 -15.25 2.87 17.83
CA SER A 122 -16.34 2.03 18.32
C SER A 122 -17.24 2.81 19.24
N GLY A 123 -18.55 2.64 19.08
CA GLY A 123 -19.56 3.29 19.86
C GLY A 123 -20.89 2.54 19.77
N PRO A 124 -21.93 2.96 20.54
CA PRO A 124 -23.21 2.25 20.60
C PRO A 124 -23.94 2.13 19.25
N LYS A 125 -23.64 3.01 18.30
CA LYS A 125 -24.34 3.09 17.01
C LYS A 125 -23.59 2.42 15.89
N GLU A 126 -22.27 2.52 15.88
CA GLU A 126 -21.45 1.91 14.82
C GLU A 126 -20.02 1.64 15.30
N THR A 127 -19.40 0.65 14.68
CA THR A 127 -17.95 0.44 14.69
C THR A 127 -17.42 0.61 13.28
N ARG A 128 -16.37 1.41 13.10
CA ARG A 128 -15.86 1.76 11.78
C ARG A 128 -14.34 1.76 11.73
N ALA A 129 -13.79 1.23 10.64
CA ALA A 129 -12.37 1.31 10.31
C ALA A 129 -12.06 2.56 9.48
N TRP A 130 -10.94 3.20 9.78
CA TRP A 130 -10.46 4.41 9.11
C TRP A 130 -9.01 4.22 8.69
N ALA A 131 -8.68 4.65 7.47
CA ALA A 131 -7.31 4.68 6.99
C ALA A 131 -6.68 6.05 7.26
N ALA A 132 -5.52 6.07 7.91
CA ALA A 132 -4.75 7.25 8.23
C ALA A 132 -3.30 7.09 7.79
N LYS A 133 -2.56 8.18 7.61
CA LYS A 133 -1.11 8.11 7.45
C LYS A 133 -0.45 7.61 8.74
N LYS A 134 0.65 6.85 8.61
CA LYS A 134 1.34 6.24 9.76
C LYS A 134 1.83 7.27 10.77
N ASP A 135 2.25 8.44 10.31
CA ASP A 135 2.76 9.56 11.10
C ASP A 135 1.67 10.41 11.76
N PHE A 136 0.41 10.24 11.37
CA PHE A 136 -0.70 11.00 11.96
C PHE A 136 -0.85 10.73 13.46
N ASN A 137 -0.90 11.80 14.25
CA ASN A 137 -1.26 11.78 15.66
C ASN A 137 -2.78 11.68 15.85
N ALA A 138 -3.25 11.56 17.11
CA ALA A 138 -4.67 11.38 17.43
C ALA A 138 -5.55 12.55 16.94
N ARG A 139 -5.07 13.79 17.02
CA ARG A 139 -5.78 14.96 16.51
C ARG A 139 -5.95 14.92 15.00
N GLU A 140 -4.90 14.54 14.27
CA GLU A 140 -4.95 14.40 12.81
C GLU A 140 -5.86 13.25 12.40
N CYS A 141 -5.78 12.11 13.10
CA CYS A 141 -6.72 11.00 12.91
C CYS A 141 -8.17 11.41 13.14
N SER A 142 -8.45 12.25 14.15
CA SER A 142 -9.80 12.76 14.38
C SER A 142 -10.34 13.61 13.23
N GLY A 143 -9.46 14.26 12.48
CA GLY A 143 -9.80 15.03 11.27
C GLY A 143 -10.29 14.16 10.11
N ILE A 144 -9.85 12.90 10.04
CA ILE A 144 -10.33 11.93 9.06
C ILE A 144 -11.80 11.57 9.35
N ILE A 145 -12.18 11.52 10.63
CA ILE A 145 -13.56 11.25 11.04
C ILE A 145 -14.44 12.46 10.67
N HIS A 146 -14.05 13.65 11.15
CA HIS A 146 -14.74 14.90 10.86
C HIS A 146 -13.88 16.10 11.22
N THR A 147 -13.94 17.15 10.41
CA THR A 147 -13.14 18.38 10.61
C THR A 147 -13.49 19.08 11.93
N ASP A 148 -14.75 19.03 12.38
CA ASP A 148 -15.14 19.68 13.64
C ASP A 148 -14.63 18.91 14.87
N ILE A 149 -14.49 17.58 14.78
CA ILE A 149 -13.86 16.78 15.83
C ILE A 149 -12.36 17.18 15.94
N GLN A 150 -11.68 17.38 14.82
CA GLN A 150 -10.31 17.86 14.83
C GLN A 150 -10.15 19.25 15.44
N LYS A 151 -11.06 20.18 15.11
CA LYS A 151 -11.02 21.54 15.65
C LYS A 151 -11.27 21.57 17.15
N GLY A 152 -12.20 20.75 17.63
CA GLY A 152 -12.55 20.62 19.04
C GLY A 152 -11.73 19.57 19.81
N PHE A 153 -10.69 19.00 19.22
CA PHE A 153 -9.94 17.90 19.81
C PHE A 153 -9.22 18.34 21.10
N ILE A 154 -9.49 17.66 22.18
CA ILE A 154 -8.83 17.85 23.48
C ILE A 154 -8.00 16.61 23.82
N ARG A 155 -8.62 15.44 23.81
CA ARG A 155 -8.00 14.14 24.10
C ARG A 155 -8.78 13.00 23.45
N ALA A 156 -8.15 11.85 23.32
CA ALA A 156 -8.80 10.61 22.94
C ALA A 156 -8.47 9.53 23.99
N GLU A 157 -9.44 8.70 24.31
CA GLU A 157 -9.20 7.42 24.96
C GLU A 157 -8.91 6.41 23.86
N THR A 158 -7.82 5.69 24.01
CA THR A 158 -7.37 4.68 23.04
C THR A 158 -7.05 3.39 23.77
N VAL A 159 -7.44 2.29 23.16
CA VAL A 159 -7.14 0.93 23.62
C VAL A 159 -6.52 0.17 22.46
N SER A 160 -5.61 -0.76 22.75
CA SER A 160 -5.04 -1.58 21.67
C SER A 160 -6.13 -2.50 21.09
N PHE A 161 -6.02 -2.84 19.80
CA PHE A 161 -6.97 -3.75 19.15
C PHE A 161 -7.03 -5.10 19.88
N THR A 162 -5.89 -5.63 20.29
CA THR A 162 -5.79 -6.89 21.02
C THR A 162 -6.54 -6.82 22.36
N ASP A 163 -6.25 -5.78 23.17
CA ASP A 163 -6.91 -5.61 24.46
C ASP A 163 -8.42 -5.41 24.32
N TYR A 164 -8.85 -4.71 23.26
CA TYR A 164 -10.27 -4.51 22.99
C TYR A 164 -10.99 -5.82 22.68
N ILE A 165 -10.39 -6.71 21.89
CA ILE A 165 -10.99 -8.01 21.53
C ILE A 165 -10.95 -9.00 22.70
N GLU A 166 -9.89 -8.98 23.52
CA GLU A 166 -9.73 -9.93 24.63
C GLU A 166 -10.61 -9.60 25.86
N ASN A 167 -10.97 -8.34 26.04
CA ASN A 167 -11.68 -7.87 27.25
C ASN A 167 -13.13 -7.40 26.98
N ASN A 168 -13.68 -7.69 25.83
CA ASN A 168 -15.04 -7.29 25.47
C ASN A 168 -16.07 -8.36 25.84
#